data_a152027af3a07bbe503c2de4431d914a
#
_entry.id   a152027af3a07bbe503c2de4431d914a
#
_cell.length_a   1.000
_cell.length_b   1.000
_cell.length_c   1.000
_cell.angle_alpha   90.00
_cell.angle_beta   90.00
_cell.angle_gamma   90.00
#
_symmetry.space_group_name_H-M   'P 1'
#
loop_
_entity.id
_entity.type
_entity.pdbx_description
1 polymer ?
#
loop_
_entity_poly.entity_id
_entity_poly.type
_entity_poly.pdbx_seq_one_letter_code
_entity_poly.pdbx_strand_id
1 'polypeptide(L)'
;MLADRATLAPAAFSGDVTAADGISRVEWAVNWPADRDDGFINAYCNTIPTPAGGTHEAGMRTALLKGIKAFGDLTGNRKAAQITAEDVMSGACAMLSIFIADPQFQGQTKDKLVSVDASRLVEQAVKDHFDHWLSARPDSAASLLERFIDRAEERIRRR
;
A
#
# COMPACT_ATOMS: atom_id res chain seq x y z
N MET A 1 12.76 -6.57 11.80
CA MET A 1 11.70 -7.53 11.46
C MET A 1 11.75 -7.98 10.00
N LEU A 2 11.80 -7.07 9.04
CA LEU A 2 11.87 -7.43 7.62
C LEU A 2 13.31 -7.58 7.09
N ALA A 3 14.31 -7.18 7.87
CA ALA A 3 15.70 -7.13 7.42
C ALA A 3 16.29 -8.49 7.08
N ASP A 4 15.83 -9.55 7.74
CA ASP A 4 16.37 -10.91 7.56
C ASP A 4 15.64 -11.70 6.48
N ARG A 5 14.67 -11.08 5.79
CA ARG A 5 13.89 -11.76 4.76
C ARG A 5 14.32 -11.33 3.37
N ALA A 6 14.37 -12.30 2.46
CA ALA A 6 14.52 -11.97 1.04
C ALA A 6 13.29 -11.17 0.57
N THR A 7 13.53 -10.13 -0.20
CA THR A 7 12.45 -9.27 -0.69
C THR A 7 12.52 -9.14 -2.21
N LEU A 8 11.39 -8.77 -2.82
CA LEU A 8 11.32 -8.51 -4.26
C LEU A 8 11.95 -7.17 -4.63
N ALA A 9 12.18 -6.31 -3.63
CA ALA A 9 12.90 -5.06 -3.78
C ALA A 9 13.96 -4.97 -2.69
N PRO A 10 15.15 -4.44 -2.98
CA PRO A 10 16.24 -4.35 -2.01
C PRO A 10 15.96 -3.43 -0.84
N ALA A 11 15.05 -2.46 -1.02
CA ALA A 11 14.66 -1.52 0.03
C ALA A 11 13.15 -1.48 0.15
N ALA A 12 12.67 -1.32 1.38
CA ALA A 12 11.24 -1.14 1.62
C ALA A 12 10.79 0.18 0.98
N PHE A 13 9.56 0.19 0.47
CA PHE A 13 8.91 1.42 0.05
C PHE A 13 8.40 2.13 1.29
N SER A 14 9.01 3.24 1.66
CA SER A 14 8.64 3.97 2.87
C SER A 14 8.58 5.46 2.61
N GLY A 15 7.85 6.15 3.46
CA GLY A 15 7.76 7.61 3.38
C GLY A 15 7.15 8.21 4.63
N ASP A 16 7.27 9.54 4.69
CA ASP A 16 6.74 10.36 5.78
C ASP A 16 6.40 11.70 5.16
N VAL A 17 5.11 12.02 5.11
CA VAL A 17 4.61 13.22 4.44
C VAL A 17 3.75 14.03 5.41
N THR A 18 4.02 15.32 5.51
CA THR A 18 3.14 16.26 6.18
C THR A 18 2.29 16.95 5.12
N ALA A 19 0.98 16.96 5.32
CA ALA A 19 0.04 17.53 4.35
C ALA A 19 0.12 19.06 4.34
N ALA A 20 -0.54 19.66 3.35
CA ALA A 20 -0.54 21.11 3.17
C ALA A 20 -1.14 21.87 4.36
N ASP A 21 -2.01 21.22 5.15
CA ASP A 21 -2.61 21.82 6.34
C ASP A 21 -1.61 21.99 7.51
N GLY A 22 -0.42 21.39 7.40
CA GLY A 22 0.61 21.43 8.44
C GLY A 22 0.30 20.58 9.66
N ILE A 23 -0.82 19.90 9.70
CA ILE A 23 -1.31 19.10 10.83
C ILE A 23 -1.33 17.63 10.50
N SER A 24 -1.90 17.27 9.34
CA SER A 24 -2.07 15.89 8.92
C SER A 24 -0.73 15.33 8.45
N ARG A 25 -0.46 14.10 8.82
CA ARG A 25 0.79 13.41 8.50
C ARG A 25 0.54 11.95 8.19
N VAL A 26 1.29 11.42 7.22
CA VAL A 26 1.20 10.02 6.81
C VAL A 26 2.59 9.43 6.83
N GLU A 27 2.75 8.31 7.56
CA GLU A 27 3.98 7.52 7.59
C GLU A 27 3.65 6.10 7.14
N TRP A 28 4.52 5.51 6.34
CA TRP A 28 4.31 4.14 5.89
C TRP A 28 5.61 3.43 5.59
N ALA A 29 5.54 2.10 5.62
CA ALA A 29 6.59 1.22 5.13
C ALA A 29 5.93 -0.03 4.58
N VAL A 30 6.28 -0.42 3.36
CA VAL A 30 5.74 -1.61 2.70
C VAL A 30 6.89 -2.41 2.11
N ASN A 31 6.85 -3.72 2.31
CA ASN A 31 7.79 -4.63 1.66
C ASN A 31 7.05 -5.88 1.17
N TRP A 32 7.63 -6.52 0.18
CA TRP A 32 7.06 -7.72 -0.43
C TRP A 32 8.11 -8.84 -0.35
N PRO A 33 8.15 -9.61 0.77
CA PRO A 33 9.08 -10.72 0.88
C PRO A 33 8.84 -11.77 -0.19
N ALA A 34 9.91 -12.25 -0.81
CA ALA A 34 9.81 -13.18 -1.93
C ALA A 34 9.27 -14.55 -1.52
N ASP A 35 9.47 -14.94 -0.28
CA ASP A 35 9.13 -16.26 0.26
C ASP A 35 7.76 -16.31 0.94
N ARG A 36 6.90 -15.30 0.72
CA ARG A 36 5.68 -15.14 1.47
C ARG A 36 4.48 -14.91 0.56
N ASP A 37 3.40 -15.68 0.75
CA ASP A 37 2.15 -15.52 0.02
C ASP A 37 1.07 -14.82 0.85
N ASP A 38 1.26 -14.72 2.17
CA ASP A 38 0.37 -14.00 3.05
C ASP A 38 1.05 -12.71 3.53
N GLY A 39 0.27 -11.67 3.65
CA GLY A 39 0.76 -10.37 4.10
C GLY A 39 0.04 -9.90 5.35
N PHE A 40 0.45 -8.76 5.84
CA PHE A 40 -0.22 -8.10 6.95
C PHE A 40 -0.15 -6.58 6.78
N ILE A 41 -1.12 -5.89 7.39
CA ILE A 41 -1.07 -4.45 7.56
C ILE A 41 -1.27 -4.15 9.03
N ASN A 42 -0.32 -3.40 9.61
CA ASN A 42 -0.47 -2.80 10.92
C ASN A 42 -0.75 -1.31 10.73
N ALA A 43 -1.97 -0.89 11.03
CA ALA A 43 -2.40 0.48 10.79
C ALA A 43 -2.72 1.18 12.10
N TYR A 44 -2.42 2.48 12.15
CA TYR A 44 -2.59 3.32 13.34
C TYR A 44 -3.18 4.67 12.95
N CYS A 45 -3.96 5.24 13.84
CA CYS A 45 -4.44 6.61 13.71
C CYS A 45 -4.17 7.33 15.02
N ASN A 46 -3.38 8.41 14.97
CA ASN A 46 -2.98 9.17 16.16
C ASN A 46 -2.41 8.25 17.24
N THR A 47 -1.53 7.33 16.85
CA THR A 47 -0.87 6.30 17.65
C THR A 47 -1.76 5.17 18.17
N ILE A 48 -3.06 5.22 17.89
CA ILE A 48 -4.02 4.18 18.31
C ILE A 48 -4.07 3.10 17.24
N PRO A 49 -3.81 1.82 17.59
CA PRO A 49 -3.96 0.73 16.61
C PRO A 49 -5.38 0.62 16.09
N THR A 50 -5.52 0.35 14.79
CA THR A 50 -6.81 0.14 14.15
C THR A 50 -6.86 -1.27 13.55
N PRO A 51 -7.02 -2.31 14.38
CA PRO A 51 -6.93 -3.70 13.90
C PRO A 51 -8.05 -4.09 12.92
N ALA A 52 -9.18 -3.40 12.94
CA ALA A 52 -10.26 -3.62 11.98
C ALA A 52 -10.06 -2.80 10.69
N GLY A 53 -8.96 -2.07 10.58
CA GLY A 53 -8.63 -1.30 9.38
C GLY A 53 -9.33 0.05 9.32
N GLY A 54 -9.71 0.45 8.13
CA GLY A 54 -10.45 1.68 7.93
C GLY A 54 -10.09 2.39 6.63
N THR A 55 -10.51 3.65 6.54
CA THR A 55 -10.37 4.47 5.33
C THR A 55 -8.92 4.73 4.95
N HIS A 56 -8.02 4.79 5.95
CA HIS A 56 -6.59 4.98 5.68
C HIS A 56 -5.98 3.77 4.97
N GLU A 57 -6.35 2.54 5.36
CA GLU A 57 -5.89 1.35 4.66
C GLU A 57 -6.46 1.27 3.24
N ALA A 58 -7.72 1.66 3.06
CA ALA A 58 -8.34 1.71 1.74
C ALA A 58 -7.56 2.67 0.82
N GLY A 59 -7.15 3.81 1.34
CA GLY A 59 -6.34 4.77 0.60
C GLY A 59 -4.99 4.18 0.16
N MET A 60 -4.33 3.45 1.05
CA MET A 60 -3.06 2.80 0.73
C MET A 60 -3.23 1.74 -0.36
N ARG A 61 -4.25 0.89 -0.26
CA ARG A 61 -4.52 -0.14 -1.27
C ARG A 61 -4.76 0.48 -2.64
N THR A 62 -5.57 1.52 -2.69
CA THR A 62 -5.86 2.22 -3.94
C THR A 62 -4.60 2.85 -4.54
N ALA A 63 -3.79 3.48 -3.71
CA ALA A 63 -2.55 4.13 -4.16
C ALA A 63 -1.57 3.13 -4.77
N LEU A 64 -1.36 2.01 -4.10
CA LEU A 64 -0.44 0.98 -4.58
C LEU A 64 -0.95 0.34 -5.87
N LEU A 65 -2.25 0.07 -5.94
CA LEU A 65 -2.86 -0.50 -7.15
C LEU A 65 -2.74 0.46 -8.35
N LYS A 66 -3.10 1.71 -8.16
CA LYS A 66 -3.01 2.71 -9.24
C LYS A 66 -1.57 2.92 -9.69
N GLY A 67 -0.64 2.95 -8.75
CA GLY A 67 0.77 3.13 -9.06
C GLY A 67 1.35 2.00 -9.90
N ILE A 68 1.08 0.75 -9.52
CA ILE A 68 1.62 -0.39 -10.28
C ILE A 68 0.95 -0.53 -11.65
N LYS A 69 -0.33 -0.22 -11.77
CA LYS A 69 -1.02 -0.23 -13.05
C LYS A 69 -0.48 0.85 -13.98
N ALA A 70 -0.22 2.04 -13.46
CA ALA A 70 0.38 3.12 -14.23
C ALA A 70 1.77 2.73 -14.73
N PHE A 71 2.57 2.07 -13.90
CA PHE A 71 3.88 1.56 -14.31
C PHE A 71 3.74 0.52 -15.43
N GLY A 72 2.77 -0.37 -15.31
CA GLY A 72 2.48 -1.36 -16.36
C GLY A 72 2.11 -0.72 -17.68
N ASP A 73 1.28 0.32 -17.65
CA ASP A 73 0.91 1.07 -18.85
C ASP A 73 2.12 1.76 -19.49
N LEU A 74 2.97 2.38 -18.67
CA LEU A 74 4.17 3.05 -19.16
C LEU A 74 5.14 2.08 -19.82
N THR A 75 5.22 0.85 -19.35
CA THR A 75 6.10 -0.18 -19.89
C THR A 75 5.44 -1.03 -21.00
N GLY A 76 4.20 -0.72 -21.33
CA GLY A 76 3.47 -1.44 -22.39
C GLY A 76 2.97 -2.83 -21.99
N ASN A 77 2.85 -3.11 -20.70
CA ASN A 77 2.43 -4.42 -20.22
C ASN A 77 0.90 -4.45 -20.03
N ARG A 78 0.20 -5.02 -20.98
CA ARG A 78 -1.27 -5.09 -20.98
C ARG A 78 -1.85 -5.96 -19.87
N LYS A 79 -1.08 -6.92 -19.38
CA LYS A 79 -1.53 -7.82 -18.31
C LYS A 79 -1.72 -7.11 -16.98
N ALA A 80 -1.13 -5.93 -16.83
CA ALA A 80 -1.31 -5.11 -15.63
C ALA A 80 -2.78 -4.74 -15.38
N ALA A 81 -3.60 -4.70 -16.43
CA ALA A 81 -5.03 -4.40 -16.29
C ALA A 81 -5.78 -5.43 -15.45
N GLN A 82 -5.27 -6.66 -15.34
CA GLN A 82 -5.89 -7.74 -14.57
C GLN A 82 -5.63 -7.64 -13.06
N ILE A 83 -4.66 -6.84 -12.65
CA ILE A 83 -4.23 -6.73 -11.25
C ILE A 83 -5.33 -6.06 -10.41
N THR A 84 -5.62 -6.64 -9.25
CA THR A 84 -6.54 -6.05 -8.26
C THR A 84 -5.75 -5.68 -7.00
N ALA A 85 -6.40 -4.92 -6.11
CA ALA A 85 -5.79 -4.57 -4.83
C ALA A 85 -5.41 -5.81 -4.02
N GLU A 86 -6.20 -6.87 -4.10
CA GLU A 86 -5.90 -8.14 -3.44
C GLU A 86 -4.58 -8.73 -3.94
N ASP A 87 -4.33 -8.70 -5.23
CA ASP A 87 -3.09 -9.22 -5.81
C ASP A 87 -1.86 -8.45 -5.30
N VAL A 88 -2.00 -7.14 -5.11
CA VAL A 88 -0.93 -6.27 -4.59
C VAL A 88 -0.69 -6.53 -3.11
N MET A 89 -1.75 -6.62 -2.31
CA MET A 89 -1.63 -6.67 -0.85
C MET A 89 -1.39 -8.06 -0.30
N SER A 90 -1.67 -9.09 -1.07
CA SER A 90 -1.66 -10.47 -0.61
C SER A 90 -0.33 -10.94 -0.01
N GLY A 91 0.80 -10.46 -0.50
CA GLY A 91 2.11 -10.80 0.08
C GLY A 91 2.82 -9.59 0.69
N ALA A 92 2.12 -8.47 0.88
CA ALA A 92 2.72 -7.25 1.38
C ALA A 92 2.79 -7.26 2.91
N CYS A 93 3.94 -6.86 3.44
CA CYS A 93 4.11 -6.58 4.86
C CYS A 93 4.15 -5.06 5.01
N ALA A 94 3.11 -4.50 5.60
CA ALA A 94 2.93 -3.05 5.59
C ALA A 94 2.67 -2.49 6.99
N MET A 95 3.16 -1.27 7.19
CA MET A 95 2.86 -0.46 8.36
C MET A 95 2.36 0.89 7.86
N LEU A 96 1.27 1.38 8.44
CA LEU A 96 0.68 2.65 8.07
C LEU A 96 0.29 3.39 9.35
N SER A 97 0.79 4.60 9.52
CA SER A 97 0.45 5.44 10.66
C SER A 97 0.04 6.81 10.14
N ILE A 98 -1.14 7.27 10.53
CA ILE A 98 -1.60 8.60 10.16
C ILE A 98 -1.85 9.44 11.41
N PHE A 99 -1.72 10.76 11.24
CA PHE A 99 -2.03 11.75 12.26
C PHE A 99 -2.98 12.76 11.63
N ILE A 100 -4.18 12.86 12.18
CA ILE A 100 -5.21 13.77 11.66
C ILE A 100 -5.95 14.42 12.85
N ALA A 101 -6.53 15.60 12.59
CA ALA A 101 -7.42 16.25 13.55
C ALA A 101 -8.78 15.55 13.50
N ASP A 102 -9.41 15.39 14.65
CA ASP A 102 -10.79 14.91 14.79
C ASP A 102 -11.09 13.61 14.02
N PRO A 103 -10.33 12.51 14.27
CA PRO A 103 -10.60 11.26 13.59
C PRO A 103 -11.94 10.68 13.99
N GLN A 104 -12.62 10.07 13.03
CA GLN A 104 -13.90 9.40 13.23
C GLN A 104 -13.69 7.89 13.25
N PHE A 105 -14.16 7.24 14.31
CA PHE A 105 -14.00 5.80 14.47
C PHE A 105 -15.38 5.13 14.53
N GLN A 106 -15.42 3.89 14.08
CA GLN A 106 -16.60 3.04 14.23
C GLN A 106 -16.55 2.38 15.61
N GLY A 107 -17.60 2.62 16.41
CA GLY A 107 -17.74 2.01 17.73
C GLY A 107 -16.86 2.65 18.79
N GLN A 108 -17.03 2.20 20.04
CA GLN A 108 -16.31 2.73 21.19
C GLN A 108 -14.89 2.20 21.33
N THR A 109 -14.61 1.06 20.72
CA THR A 109 -13.28 0.43 20.78
C THR A 109 -12.25 1.09 19.88
N LYS A 110 -12.69 1.93 18.95
CA LYS A 110 -11.82 2.66 18.00
C LYS A 110 -11.00 1.72 17.13
N ASP A 111 -11.52 0.54 16.82
CA ASP A 111 -10.82 -0.47 16.05
C ASP A 111 -10.78 -0.16 14.56
N LYS A 112 -11.71 0.65 14.07
CA LYS A 112 -11.83 0.95 12.66
C LYS A 112 -12.01 2.45 12.45
N LEU A 113 -11.13 3.02 11.59
CA LEU A 113 -11.22 4.43 11.21
C LEU A 113 -12.22 4.59 10.08
N VAL A 114 -13.12 5.57 10.21
CA VAL A 114 -14.14 5.85 9.19
C VAL A 114 -14.09 7.27 8.65
N SER A 115 -13.05 8.03 8.99
CA SER A 115 -12.86 9.39 8.45
C SER A 115 -12.73 9.36 6.92
N VAL A 116 -13.63 10.04 6.22
CA VAL A 116 -13.65 10.02 4.75
C VAL A 116 -12.39 10.64 4.16
N ASP A 117 -11.92 11.72 4.74
CA ASP A 117 -10.75 12.44 4.23
C ASP A 117 -9.44 11.65 4.40
N ALA A 118 -9.41 10.68 5.32
CA ALA A 118 -8.22 9.88 5.55
C ALA A 118 -7.84 9.04 4.32
N SER A 119 -8.81 8.49 3.60
CA SER A 119 -8.52 7.70 2.41
C SER A 119 -7.85 8.55 1.33
N ARG A 120 -8.35 9.75 1.10
CA ARG A 120 -7.78 10.67 0.11
C ARG A 120 -6.38 11.14 0.50
N LEU A 121 -6.20 11.47 1.78
CA LEU A 121 -4.90 11.89 2.32
C LEU A 121 -3.84 10.83 2.08
N VAL A 122 -4.13 9.58 2.45
CA VAL A 122 -3.21 8.47 2.30
C VAL A 122 -2.98 8.15 0.82
N GLU A 123 -4.06 8.08 0.03
CA GLU A 123 -3.94 7.78 -1.39
C GLU A 123 -3.01 8.75 -2.09
N GLN A 124 -3.19 10.05 -1.86
CA GLN A 124 -2.39 11.08 -2.51
C GLN A 124 -0.91 10.99 -2.11
N ALA A 125 -0.65 10.87 -0.81
CA ALA A 125 0.72 10.81 -0.30
C ALA A 125 1.46 9.56 -0.79
N VAL A 126 0.83 8.41 -0.66
CA VAL A 126 1.46 7.12 -1.01
C VAL A 126 1.64 7.00 -2.53
N LYS A 127 0.62 7.38 -3.31
CA LYS A 127 0.69 7.26 -4.77
C LYS A 127 1.81 8.09 -5.37
N ASP A 128 1.93 9.34 -4.96
CA ASP A 128 2.98 10.22 -5.48
C ASP A 128 4.37 9.66 -5.21
N HIS A 129 4.60 9.15 -4.00
CA HIS A 129 5.87 8.56 -3.62
C HIS A 129 6.10 7.22 -4.30
N PHE A 130 5.05 6.42 -4.49
CA PHE A 130 5.16 5.12 -5.13
C PHE A 130 5.51 5.26 -6.61
N ASP A 131 4.89 6.19 -7.31
CA ASP A 131 5.22 6.47 -8.71
C ASP A 131 6.71 6.83 -8.85
N HIS A 132 7.21 7.65 -7.96
CA HIS A 132 8.63 8.03 -7.96
C HIS A 132 9.53 6.84 -7.62
N TRP A 133 9.15 6.06 -6.61
CA TRP A 133 9.92 4.90 -6.16
C TRP A 133 10.05 3.85 -7.27
N LEU A 134 8.96 3.58 -8.00
CA LEU A 134 8.96 2.65 -9.13
C LEU A 134 9.86 3.15 -10.26
N SER A 135 9.77 4.44 -10.58
CA SER A 135 10.57 5.04 -11.64
C SER A 135 12.06 5.04 -11.30
N ALA A 136 12.40 5.21 -10.03
CA ALA A 136 13.80 5.22 -9.58
C ALA A 136 14.40 3.82 -9.51
N ARG A 137 13.58 2.76 -9.49
CA ARG A 137 14.01 1.36 -9.34
C ARG A 137 13.32 0.47 -10.37
N PRO A 138 13.62 0.65 -11.67
CA PRO A 138 12.86 -0.06 -12.71
C PRO A 138 12.97 -1.58 -12.65
N ASP A 139 14.10 -2.12 -12.23
CA ASP A 139 14.26 -3.57 -12.10
C ASP A 139 13.39 -4.14 -10.99
N SER A 140 13.37 -3.46 -9.85
CA SER A 140 12.52 -3.86 -8.72
C SER A 140 11.04 -3.70 -9.07
N ALA A 141 10.71 -2.62 -9.77
CA ALA A 141 9.34 -2.36 -10.20
C ALA A 141 8.86 -3.44 -11.18
N ALA A 142 9.71 -3.86 -12.10
CA ALA A 142 9.38 -4.92 -13.05
C ALA A 142 9.15 -6.26 -12.34
N SER A 143 9.97 -6.57 -11.34
CA SER A 143 9.82 -7.80 -10.55
C SER A 143 8.50 -7.80 -9.77
N LEU A 144 8.15 -6.67 -9.17
CA LEU A 144 6.87 -6.54 -8.47
C LEU A 144 5.68 -6.67 -9.43
N LEU A 145 5.76 -6.01 -10.58
CA LEU A 145 4.71 -6.08 -11.58
C LEU A 145 4.47 -7.52 -12.03
N GLU A 146 5.54 -8.26 -12.33
CA GLU A 146 5.46 -9.67 -12.69
C GLU A 146 4.80 -10.51 -11.61
N ARG A 147 5.20 -10.29 -10.37
CA ARG A 147 4.64 -11.01 -9.22
C ARG A 147 3.13 -10.79 -9.11
N PHE A 148 2.69 -9.55 -9.26
CA PHE A 148 1.26 -9.21 -9.15
C PHE A 148 0.47 -9.77 -10.35
N ILE A 149 1.05 -9.76 -11.53
CA ILE A 149 0.44 -10.38 -12.72
C ILE A 149 0.28 -11.89 -12.52
N ASP A 150 1.30 -12.55 -12.00
CA ASP A 150 1.23 -14.00 -11.72
C ASP A 150 0.11 -14.31 -10.75
N ARG A 151 -0.05 -13.51 -9.71
CA ARG A 151 -1.14 -13.67 -8.74
C ARG A 151 -2.51 -13.44 -9.38
N ALA A 152 -2.61 -12.44 -10.24
CA ALA A 152 -3.85 -12.14 -10.94
C ALA A 152 -4.24 -13.29 -11.87
N GLU A 153 -3.28 -13.84 -12.61
CA GLU A 153 -3.51 -14.97 -13.50
C GLU A 153 -3.91 -16.22 -12.72
N GLU A 154 -3.27 -16.48 -11.60
CA GLU A 154 -3.60 -17.61 -10.74
C GLU A 154 -5.02 -17.47 -10.18
N ARG A 155 -5.39 -16.27 -9.73
CA ARG A 155 -6.74 -15.98 -9.21
C ARG A 155 -7.80 -16.23 -10.29
N ILE A 156 -7.54 -15.79 -11.51
CA ILE A 156 -8.45 -15.97 -12.64
C ILE A 156 -8.61 -17.45 -12.99
N ARG A 157 -7.52 -18.21 -12.95
CA ARG A 157 -7.58 -19.66 -13.25
C ARG A 157 -8.40 -20.46 -12.25
N ARG A 158 -8.49 -19.98 -10.99
CA ARG A 158 -9.25 -20.68 -9.95
C ARG A 158 -10.75 -20.50 -10.06
N ARG A 159 -11.22 -19.61 -10.90
CA ARG A 159 -12.66 -19.36 -11.08
C ARG A 159 -13.30 -20.34 -12.06
#